data_742dca63e5e7d4716be88bbdad7fc436
#
_entry.id   742dca63e5e7d4716be88bbdad7fc436
#
_cell.length_a   1.000
_cell.length_b   1.000
_cell.length_c   1.000
_cell.angle_alpha   90.00
_cell.angle_beta   90.00
_cell.angle_gamma   90.00
#
_symmetry.space_group_name_H-M   'P 1'
#
loop_
_entity.id
_entity.type
_entity.pdbx_description
1 polymer ?
#
loop_
_entity_poly.entity_id
_entity_poly.type
_entity_poly.pdbx_seq_one_letter_code
_entity_poly.pdbx_strand_id
1 'polypeptide(L)'
;MKYHSFYFYQFQHPMKKVLVEKYGRKYAKNILKKSKIIYRKLVEEADDIGDDNPMAYNEMFALVFVAPYLASEKEIPPETIQEMMRRSLYFVKWFFSLTNLNTKRGKEANKKNIVKYYKWYTEEKEKLYPTSFKVDFEGEPYEGACYYRITRCPICTYTKKLGVH
;
A
#
# COMPACT_ATOMS: atom_id res chain seq x y z
N MET A 1 -2.39 -12.80 5.65
CA MET A 1 -3.20 -11.56 5.40
C MET A 1 -4.44 -11.92 4.59
N LYS A 2 -5.62 -11.36 4.92
CA LYS A 2 -6.87 -11.66 4.20
C LYS A 2 -7.01 -10.82 2.93
N TYR A 3 -7.34 -11.49 1.81
CA TYR A 3 -7.66 -10.82 0.57
C TYR A 3 -8.94 -9.98 0.68
N HIS A 4 -8.85 -8.72 0.30
CA HIS A 4 -9.99 -7.82 0.15
C HIS A 4 -10.03 -7.23 -1.26
N SER A 5 -11.03 -7.65 -2.04
CA SER A 5 -11.21 -7.16 -3.42
C SER A 5 -11.45 -5.64 -3.48
N PHE A 6 -11.94 -5.05 -2.41
CA PHE A 6 -12.21 -3.62 -2.29
C PHE A 6 -11.01 -2.76 -2.66
N TYR A 7 -9.80 -3.09 -2.20
CA TYR A 7 -8.60 -2.30 -2.51
C TYR A 7 -8.29 -2.27 -4.01
N PHE A 8 -8.46 -3.37 -4.71
CA PHE A 8 -8.28 -3.40 -6.16
C PHE A 8 -9.34 -2.55 -6.88
N TYR A 9 -10.61 -2.69 -6.51
CA TYR A 9 -11.69 -1.93 -7.13
C TYR A 9 -11.60 -0.42 -6.88
N GLN A 10 -11.14 -0.02 -5.71
CA GLN A 10 -10.94 1.40 -5.36
C GLN A 10 -10.04 2.12 -6.36
N PHE A 11 -9.00 1.46 -6.84
CA PHE A 11 -8.00 2.04 -7.74
C PHE A 11 -8.16 1.63 -9.21
N GLN A 12 -9.04 0.68 -9.50
CA GLN A 12 -9.26 0.17 -10.86
C GLN A 12 -9.64 1.27 -11.85
N HIS A 13 -10.46 2.24 -11.43
CA HIS A 13 -10.92 3.30 -12.33
C HIS A 13 -9.78 4.23 -12.79
N PRO A 14 -8.98 4.84 -11.91
CA PRO A 14 -7.84 5.66 -12.34
C PRO A 14 -6.78 4.86 -13.11
N MET A 15 -6.48 3.61 -12.73
CA MET A 15 -5.59 2.74 -13.50
C MET A 15 -6.10 2.50 -14.92
N LYS A 16 -7.42 2.22 -15.06
CA LYS A 16 -8.05 2.03 -16.37
C LYS A 16 -7.88 3.25 -17.27
N LYS A 17 -8.05 4.47 -16.73
CA LYS A 17 -7.88 5.71 -17.51
C LYS A 17 -6.48 5.78 -18.11
N VAL A 18 -5.45 5.58 -17.29
CA VAL A 18 -4.05 5.61 -17.76
C VAL A 18 -3.78 4.56 -18.84
N LEU A 19 -4.23 3.32 -18.60
CA LEU A 19 -4.03 2.24 -19.56
C LEU A 19 -4.80 2.46 -20.87
N VAL A 20 -6.00 3.02 -20.83
CA VAL A 20 -6.78 3.35 -22.04
C VAL A 20 -6.10 4.46 -22.85
N GLU A 21 -5.62 5.50 -22.17
CA GLU A 21 -4.92 6.63 -22.82
C GLU A 21 -3.64 6.18 -23.52
N LYS A 22 -2.89 5.28 -22.92
CA LYS A 22 -1.57 4.86 -23.45
C LYS A 22 -1.62 3.67 -24.41
N TYR A 23 -2.53 2.71 -24.17
CA TYR A 23 -2.52 1.41 -24.88
C TYR A 23 -3.88 1.03 -25.49
N GLY A 24 -4.90 1.86 -25.33
CA GLY A 24 -6.24 1.63 -25.85
C GLY A 24 -7.13 0.71 -24.99
N ARG A 25 -8.43 0.73 -25.31
CA ARG A 25 -9.48 0.07 -24.49
C ARG A 25 -9.34 -1.44 -24.39
N LYS A 26 -8.97 -2.11 -25.49
CA LYS A 26 -8.85 -3.58 -25.55
C LYS A 26 -7.74 -4.08 -24.65
N TYR A 27 -6.57 -3.45 -24.72
CA TYR A 27 -5.41 -3.75 -23.89
C TYR A 27 -5.72 -3.50 -22.41
N ALA A 28 -6.25 -2.32 -22.08
CA ALA A 28 -6.61 -1.95 -20.71
C ALA A 28 -7.58 -2.95 -20.06
N LYS A 29 -8.62 -3.38 -20.80
CA LYS A 29 -9.58 -4.38 -20.31
C LYS A 29 -8.91 -5.72 -20.02
N ASN A 30 -8.03 -6.18 -20.90
CA ASN A 30 -7.31 -7.44 -20.74
C ASN A 30 -6.36 -7.39 -19.53
N ILE A 31 -5.52 -6.35 -19.45
CA ILE A 31 -4.57 -6.17 -18.35
C ILE A 31 -5.31 -6.11 -17.02
N LEU A 32 -6.36 -5.31 -16.87
CA LEU A 32 -7.08 -5.19 -15.61
C LEU A 32 -7.77 -6.50 -15.19
N LYS A 33 -8.26 -7.29 -16.15
CA LYS A 33 -8.81 -8.62 -15.87
C LYS A 33 -7.73 -9.56 -15.30
N LYS A 34 -6.57 -9.63 -15.95
CA LYS A 34 -5.41 -10.41 -15.47
C LYS A 34 -4.91 -9.88 -14.11
N SER A 35 -4.78 -8.56 -13.97
CA SER A 35 -4.31 -7.91 -12.75
C SER A 35 -5.15 -8.26 -11.52
N LYS A 36 -6.46 -8.36 -11.66
CA LYS A 36 -7.35 -8.74 -10.55
C LYS A 36 -7.04 -10.15 -10.03
N ILE A 37 -6.78 -11.09 -10.94
CA ILE A 37 -6.43 -12.47 -10.57
C ILE A 37 -5.06 -12.51 -9.91
N ILE A 38 -4.08 -11.79 -10.50
CA ILE A 38 -2.71 -11.70 -9.96
C ILE A 38 -2.72 -11.04 -8.59
N TYR A 39 -3.44 -9.92 -8.42
CA TYR A 39 -3.56 -9.24 -7.14
C TYR A 39 -4.06 -10.16 -6.03
N ARG A 40 -5.10 -10.95 -6.31
CA ARG A 40 -5.60 -11.94 -5.36
C ARG A 40 -4.51 -12.92 -4.96
N LYS A 41 -3.82 -13.50 -5.94
CA LYS A 41 -2.71 -14.44 -5.71
C LYS A 41 -1.59 -13.81 -4.89
N LEU A 42 -1.17 -12.57 -5.24
CA LEU A 42 -0.13 -11.85 -4.50
C LEU A 42 -0.49 -11.65 -3.03
N VAL A 43 -1.75 -11.30 -2.73
CA VAL A 43 -2.20 -11.11 -1.34
C VAL A 43 -2.27 -12.45 -0.58
N GLU A 44 -2.68 -13.54 -1.25
CA GLU A 44 -2.73 -14.88 -0.65
C GLU A 44 -1.33 -15.46 -0.38
N GLU A 45 -0.34 -15.11 -1.21
CA GLU A 45 1.06 -15.57 -1.11
C GLU A 45 1.96 -14.64 -0.27
N ALA A 46 1.50 -13.42 0.02
CA ALA A 46 2.24 -12.49 0.86
C ALA A 46 2.38 -13.01 2.29
N ASP A 47 3.49 -12.67 2.92
CA ASP A 47 3.73 -13.03 4.31
C ASP A 47 2.61 -12.49 5.22
N ASP A 48 2.28 -13.24 6.27
CA ASP A 48 1.32 -12.74 7.27
C ASP A 48 1.98 -11.70 8.17
N ILE A 49 1.52 -10.46 8.05
CA ILE A 49 1.99 -9.32 8.84
C ILE A 49 1.04 -8.92 9.97
N GLY A 50 -0.02 -9.70 10.18
CA GLY A 50 -1.08 -9.45 11.15
C GLY A 50 -2.27 -8.67 10.55
N ASP A 51 -3.47 -9.20 10.73
CA ASP A 51 -4.71 -8.57 10.21
C ASP A 51 -5.00 -7.21 10.88
N ASP A 52 -4.52 -7.01 12.11
CA ASP A 52 -4.66 -5.77 12.88
C ASP A 52 -3.44 -4.82 12.74
N ASN A 53 -2.47 -5.19 11.91
CA ASN A 53 -1.30 -4.37 11.65
C ASN A 53 -1.72 -3.03 11.03
N PRO A 54 -1.35 -1.90 11.63
CA PRO A 54 -1.76 -0.59 11.12
C PRO A 54 -1.16 -0.25 9.75
N MET A 55 -0.12 -0.98 9.30
CA MET A 55 0.49 -0.83 7.99
C MET A 55 0.03 -1.87 6.95
N ALA A 56 -0.88 -2.79 7.29
CA ALA A 56 -1.38 -3.81 6.35
C ALA A 56 -1.97 -3.20 5.07
N TYR A 57 -2.62 -2.04 5.18
CA TYR A 57 -3.14 -1.30 4.03
C TYR A 57 -2.03 -0.91 3.03
N ASN A 58 -0.85 -0.52 3.52
CA ASN A 58 0.26 -0.11 2.65
C ASN A 58 0.75 -1.26 1.78
N GLU A 59 0.77 -2.48 2.31
CA GLU A 59 1.14 -3.66 1.54
C GLU A 59 0.11 -3.98 0.47
N MET A 60 -1.17 -4.02 0.82
CA MET A 60 -2.25 -4.24 -0.15
C MET A 60 -2.27 -3.16 -1.23
N PHE A 61 -2.06 -1.89 -0.85
CA PHE A 61 -1.96 -0.79 -1.78
C PHE A 61 -0.81 -0.97 -2.78
N ALA A 62 0.38 -1.35 -2.31
CA ALA A 62 1.52 -1.60 -3.19
C ALA A 62 1.24 -2.74 -4.18
N LEU A 63 0.66 -3.85 -3.71
CA LEU A 63 0.35 -5.01 -4.54
C LEU A 63 -0.70 -4.72 -5.64
N VAL A 64 -1.60 -3.75 -5.42
CA VAL A 64 -2.54 -3.28 -6.45
C VAL A 64 -1.80 -2.77 -7.69
N PHE A 65 -0.65 -2.11 -7.53
CA PHE A 65 0.14 -1.57 -8.64
C PHE A 65 1.20 -2.53 -9.18
N VAL A 66 1.64 -3.49 -8.38
CA VAL A 66 2.48 -4.60 -8.84
C VAL A 66 1.70 -5.52 -9.79
N ALA A 67 0.42 -5.75 -9.52
CA ALA A 67 -0.39 -6.67 -10.31
C ALA A 67 -0.50 -6.30 -11.80
N PRO A 68 -0.76 -5.06 -12.26
CA PRO A 68 -0.77 -4.72 -13.68
C PRO A 68 0.62 -4.79 -14.32
N TYR A 69 1.69 -4.53 -13.59
CA TYR A 69 3.04 -4.72 -14.08
C TYR A 69 3.32 -6.19 -14.42
N LEU A 70 2.98 -7.11 -13.52
CA LEU A 70 3.11 -8.55 -13.75
C LEU A 70 2.11 -9.05 -14.80
N ALA A 71 0.88 -8.50 -14.84
CA ALA A 71 -0.13 -8.87 -15.83
C ALA A 71 0.27 -8.54 -17.27
N SER A 72 1.15 -7.57 -17.44
CA SER A 72 1.74 -7.18 -18.73
C SER A 72 3.06 -7.90 -19.01
N GLU A 73 3.44 -8.91 -18.23
CA GLU A 73 4.74 -9.58 -18.34
C GLU A 73 5.94 -8.61 -18.22
N LYS A 74 5.73 -7.55 -17.40
CA LYS A 74 6.68 -6.46 -17.16
C LYS A 74 6.90 -5.51 -18.36
N GLU A 75 6.04 -5.57 -19.37
CA GLU A 75 6.12 -4.69 -20.55
C GLU A 75 5.65 -3.25 -20.28
N ILE A 76 4.79 -3.05 -19.28
CA ILE A 76 4.37 -1.70 -18.89
C ILE A 76 5.56 -1.00 -18.21
N PRO A 77 6.04 0.15 -18.75
CA PRO A 77 7.15 0.87 -18.15
C PRO A 77 6.85 1.33 -16.71
N PRO A 78 7.88 1.37 -15.83
CA PRO A 78 7.72 1.85 -14.44
C PRO A 78 7.06 3.22 -14.32
N GLU A 79 7.33 4.13 -15.25
CA GLU A 79 6.74 5.48 -15.30
C GLU A 79 5.23 5.44 -15.48
N THR A 80 4.72 4.42 -16.20
CA THR A 80 3.27 4.23 -16.36
C THR A 80 2.65 3.71 -15.06
N ILE A 81 3.35 2.83 -14.34
CA ILE A 81 2.92 2.39 -13.00
C ILE A 81 2.90 3.57 -12.03
N GLN A 82 3.93 4.40 -12.03
CA GLN A 82 3.99 5.63 -11.21
C GLN A 82 2.83 6.58 -11.56
N GLU A 83 2.51 6.75 -12.84
CA GLU A 83 1.36 7.56 -13.27
C GLU A 83 0.03 6.97 -12.78
N MET A 84 -0.15 5.64 -12.83
CA MET A 84 -1.31 5.00 -12.25
C MET A 84 -1.42 5.24 -10.74
N MET A 85 -0.31 5.12 -10.01
CA MET A 85 -0.25 5.43 -8.56
C MET A 85 -0.62 6.90 -8.30
N ARG A 86 0.01 7.83 -9.00
CA ARG A 86 -0.23 9.27 -8.86
C ARG A 86 -1.68 9.64 -9.07
N ARG A 87 -2.31 9.15 -10.15
CA ARG A 87 -3.73 9.41 -10.43
C ARG A 87 -4.66 8.75 -9.42
N SER A 88 -4.28 7.59 -8.91
CA SER A 88 -5.04 6.89 -7.87
C SER A 88 -5.02 7.64 -6.55
N LEU A 89 -3.86 8.16 -6.14
CA LEU A 89 -3.73 9.02 -4.95
C LEU A 89 -4.52 10.32 -5.10
N TYR A 90 -4.49 10.92 -6.30
CA TYR A 90 -5.29 12.12 -6.57
C TYR A 90 -6.79 11.84 -6.52
N PHE A 91 -7.22 10.68 -7.01
CA PHE A 91 -8.63 10.26 -6.96
C PHE A 91 -9.16 10.15 -5.52
N VAL A 92 -8.33 9.72 -4.57
CA VAL A 92 -8.68 9.62 -3.15
C VAL A 92 -8.26 10.84 -2.31
N LYS A 93 -7.81 11.91 -2.96
CA LYS A 93 -7.34 13.15 -2.30
C LYS A 93 -8.33 13.71 -1.27
N TRP A 94 -9.62 13.66 -1.57
CA TRP A 94 -10.66 14.12 -0.65
C TRP A 94 -10.65 13.35 0.68
N PHE A 95 -10.28 12.06 0.65
CA PHE A 95 -10.14 11.25 1.86
C PHE A 95 -8.99 11.74 2.72
N PHE A 96 -7.86 12.10 2.09
CA PHE A 96 -6.70 12.64 2.79
C PHE A 96 -6.92 14.07 3.31
N SER A 97 -7.92 14.78 2.81
CA SER A 97 -8.27 16.10 3.37
C SER A 97 -8.74 16.02 4.83
N LEU A 98 -9.28 14.86 5.24
CA LEU A 98 -9.68 14.61 6.63
C LEU A 98 -8.48 14.48 7.58
N THR A 99 -7.30 14.16 7.05
CA THR A 99 -6.04 14.01 7.79
C THR A 99 -5.05 15.15 7.50
N ASN A 100 -5.54 16.28 6.98
CA ASN A 100 -4.70 17.43 6.66
C ASN A 100 -4.04 17.98 7.93
N LEU A 101 -2.72 17.84 8.02
CA LEU A 101 -1.90 18.25 9.17
C LEU A 101 -1.93 19.76 9.45
N ASN A 102 -2.41 20.58 8.51
CA ASN A 102 -2.61 22.01 8.75
C ASN A 102 -3.90 22.32 9.54
N THR A 103 -4.74 21.32 9.80
CA THR A 103 -5.96 21.47 10.59
C THR A 103 -5.82 20.82 11.96
N LYS A 104 -6.51 21.35 12.97
CA LYS A 104 -6.56 20.77 14.33
C LYS A 104 -7.03 19.31 14.27
N ARG A 105 -8.10 19.02 13.51
CA ARG A 105 -8.66 17.68 13.32
C ARG A 105 -7.65 16.73 12.68
N GLY A 106 -6.91 17.17 11.67
CA GLY A 106 -5.91 16.35 11.00
C GLY A 106 -4.72 16.04 11.90
N LYS A 107 -4.26 17.02 12.71
CA LYS A 107 -3.21 16.80 13.72
C LYS A 107 -3.63 15.75 14.76
N GLU A 108 -4.84 15.84 15.29
CA GLU A 108 -5.37 14.87 16.24
C GLU A 108 -5.54 13.47 15.63
N ALA A 109 -6.02 13.38 14.39
CA ALA A 109 -6.13 12.11 13.69
C ALA A 109 -4.74 11.47 13.45
N ASN A 110 -3.76 12.26 13.05
CA ASN A 110 -2.39 11.79 12.85
C ASN A 110 -1.75 11.33 14.18
N LYS A 111 -1.94 12.08 15.25
CA LYS A 111 -1.46 11.69 16.59
C LYS A 111 -2.04 10.33 17.02
N LYS A 112 -3.35 10.12 16.82
CA LYS A 112 -3.99 8.81 17.12
C LYS A 112 -3.38 7.68 16.29
N ASN A 113 -3.08 7.92 15.01
CA ASN A 113 -2.44 6.92 14.15
C ASN A 113 -1.03 6.59 14.60
N ILE A 114 -0.21 7.59 14.93
CA ILE A 114 1.15 7.38 15.44
C ILE A 114 1.13 6.59 16.75
N VAL A 115 0.22 6.92 17.66
CA VAL A 115 0.04 6.18 18.92
C VAL A 115 -0.35 4.72 18.65
N LYS A 116 -1.23 4.48 17.66
CA LYS A 116 -1.61 3.13 17.25
C LYS A 116 -0.41 2.35 16.70
N TYR A 117 0.43 2.98 15.86
CA TYR A 117 1.65 2.39 15.34
C TYR A 117 2.64 2.08 16.46
N TYR A 118 2.90 3.06 17.33
CA TYR A 118 3.78 2.88 18.49
C TYR A 118 3.35 1.68 19.34
N LYS A 119 2.09 1.62 19.78
CA LYS A 119 1.58 0.51 20.57
C LYS A 119 1.76 -0.83 19.87
N TRP A 120 1.40 -0.92 18.59
CA TRP A 120 1.48 -2.18 17.85
C TRP A 120 2.93 -2.68 17.72
N TYR A 121 3.88 -1.79 17.45
CA TYR A 121 5.29 -2.15 17.20
C TYR A 121 6.16 -2.20 18.46
N THR A 122 5.74 -1.65 19.59
CA THR A 122 6.43 -1.76 20.88
C THR A 122 5.85 -2.82 21.80
N GLU A 123 4.62 -3.27 21.56
CA GLU A 123 4.01 -4.43 22.21
C GLU A 123 4.57 -5.72 21.60
N GLU A 124 4.25 -6.88 22.18
CA GLU A 124 4.79 -8.17 21.71
C GLU A 124 4.23 -8.64 20.34
N LYS A 125 3.39 -7.85 19.69
CA LYS A 125 2.77 -8.20 18.41
C LYS A 125 3.76 -8.34 17.26
N GLU A 126 4.83 -7.52 17.21
CA GLU A 126 5.88 -7.68 16.21
C GLU A 126 6.55 -9.07 16.28
N LYS A 127 6.68 -9.63 17.48
CA LYS A 127 7.29 -10.96 17.69
C LYS A 127 6.42 -12.08 17.11
N LEU A 128 5.09 -11.90 17.09
CA LEU A 128 4.14 -12.86 16.52
C LEU A 128 4.21 -12.88 14.99
N TYR A 129 4.67 -11.79 14.38
CA TYR A 129 4.74 -11.61 12.93
C TYR A 129 6.17 -11.25 12.50
N PRO A 130 7.12 -12.21 12.52
CA PRO A 130 8.55 -11.94 12.30
C PRO A 130 8.87 -11.41 10.90
N THR A 131 7.97 -11.59 9.93
CA THR A 131 8.09 -11.07 8.55
C THR A 131 7.49 -9.69 8.37
N SER A 132 6.78 -9.16 9.37
CA SER A 132 6.13 -7.85 9.36
C SER A 132 7.13 -6.69 9.25
N PHE A 133 6.61 -5.47 9.14
CA PHE A 133 7.42 -4.26 9.28
C PHE A 133 8.16 -4.28 10.62
N LYS A 134 9.42 -3.89 10.60
CA LYS A 134 10.15 -3.54 11.82
C LYS A 134 10.30 -2.04 11.90
N VAL A 135 9.91 -1.49 13.03
CA VAL A 135 9.86 -0.04 13.24
C VAL A 135 10.58 0.27 14.54
N ASP A 136 11.66 1.04 14.43
CA ASP A 136 12.40 1.58 15.58
C ASP A 136 11.89 2.99 15.86
N PHE A 137 11.51 3.27 17.10
CA PHE A 137 11.02 4.58 17.53
C PHE A 137 12.08 5.31 18.37
N GLU A 138 12.17 6.63 18.16
CA GLU A 138 12.94 7.55 19.01
C GLU A 138 11.95 8.53 19.66
N GLY A 139 11.84 8.48 20.99
CA GLY A 139 10.85 9.24 21.76
C GLY A 139 9.47 8.60 21.78
N GLU A 140 8.61 9.09 22.66
CA GLU A 140 7.25 8.61 22.81
C GLU A 140 6.24 9.54 22.12
N PRO A 141 5.21 8.99 21.43
CA PRO A 141 4.25 9.82 20.69
C PRO A 141 3.38 10.71 21.60
N TYR A 142 3.44 10.51 22.91
CA TYR A 142 2.71 11.31 23.91
C TYR A 142 3.46 12.57 24.33
N GLU A 143 4.78 12.63 24.15
CA GLU A 143 5.67 13.68 24.66
C GLU A 143 5.96 14.81 23.65
N GLY A 144 5.28 14.81 22.50
CA GLY A 144 5.35 15.89 21.52
C GLY A 144 6.00 15.51 20.20
N ALA A 145 7.26 15.08 20.14
CA ALA A 145 7.92 14.63 18.93
C ALA A 145 8.27 13.14 19.02
N CYS A 146 7.86 12.38 18.02
CA CYS A 146 8.21 10.97 17.88
C CYS A 146 8.76 10.77 16.48
N TYR A 147 9.98 10.24 16.39
CA TYR A 147 10.57 9.82 15.14
C TYR A 147 10.48 8.31 15.04
N TYR A 148 10.30 7.79 13.83
CA TYR A 148 10.34 6.36 13.60
C TYR A 148 11.09 6.04 12.32
N ARG A 149 11.76 4.90 12.32
CA ARG A 149 12.48 4.35 11.19
C ARG A 149 11.97 2.96 10.88
N ILE A 150 11.59 2.72 9.64
CA ILE A 150 11.25 1.37 9.16
C ILE A 150 12.56 0.68 8.78
N THR A 151 12.95 -0.34 9.54
CA THR A 151 14.20 -1.09 9.35
C THR A 151 13.99 -2.41 8.62
N ARG A 152 12.74 -2.90 8.57
CA ARG A 152 12.32 -4.01 7.71
C ARG A 152 11.01 -3.65 7.03
N CYS A 153 10.95 -3.84 5.71
CA CYS A 153 9.78 -3.56 4.88
C CYS A 153 9.37 -4.86 4.15
N PRO A 154 8.24 -5.50 4.52
CA PRO A 154 7.77 -6.72 3.86
C PRO A 154 7.45 -6.47 2.39
N ILE A 155 6.91 -5.29 2.03
CA ILE A 155 6.64 -4.89 0.65
C ILE A 155 7.91 -4.95 -0.18
N CYS A 156 9.00 -4.31 0.29
CA CYS A 156 10.28 -4.29 -0.42
C CYS A 156 10.86 -5.70 -0.58
N THR A 157 10.75 -6.52 0.47
CA THR A 157 11.23 -7.90 0.43
C THR A 157 10.44 -8.74 -0.55
N TYR A 158 9.11 -8.61 -0.55
CA TYR A 158 8.23 -9.39 -1.41
C TYR A 158 8.35 -8.96 -2.87
N THR A 159 8.34 -7.66 -3.17
CA THR A 159 8.52 -7.16 -4.54
C THR A 159 9.87 -7.55 -5.13
N LYS A 160 10.93 -7.58 -4.30
CA LYS A 160 12.25 -8.07 -4.70
C LYS A 160 12.21 -9.54 -5.09
N LYS A 161 11.52 -10.40 -4.32
CA LYS A 161 11.31 -11.83 -4.68
C LYS A 161 10.59 -11.98 -6.02
N LEU A 162 9.68 -11.08 -6.36
CA LEU A 162 8.96 -11.06 -7.63
C LEU A 162 9.78 -10.48 -8.80
N GLY A 163 10.99 -9.99 -8.55
CA GLY A 163 11.83 -9.31 -9.55
C GLY A 163 11.21 -7.98 -10.00
N VAL A 164 10.54 -7.29 -9.09
CA VAL A 164 9.98 -5.95 -9.25
C VAL A 164 10.79 -5.01 -8.38
N HIS A 165 11.55 -4.09 -9.02
CA HIS A 165 12.44 -3.13 -8.35
C HIS A 165 12.04 -1.71 -8.66
#